data_e7a8334ff0d1ed12edcf7c9f241f661b
#
_entry.id   e7a8334ff0d1ed12edcf7c9f241f661b
#
_cell.length_a   1.000
_cell.length_b   1.000
_cell.length_c   1.000
_cell.angle_alpha   90.00
_cell.angle_beta   90.00
_cell.angle_gamma   90.00
#
_symmetry.space_group_name_H-M   'P 1'
#
loop_
_entity.id
_entity.type
_entity.pdbx_description
1 polymer ?
#
loop_
_entity_poly.entity_id
_entity_poly.type
_entity_poly.pdbx_seq_one_letter_code
_entity_poly.pdbx_strand_id
1 'polypeptide(L)'
;MIEVRNLLKVFDTRGQVVRAVDDVSTRVARGEVLVVIGPSGSGKSTFLRCLNGLEEFDEGSVSIDGVDLADPRTDINAYRREVGMVFQHFNLFPHMTVLENLCLAQRVVRKRGKAEREAKARALLAKVGIGQKADEYPSRLSGGQQQRVAIARALCMDPR
;
A
#
# COMPACT_ATOMS: atom_id res chain seq x y z
N MET A 1 -12.48 4.86 7.69
CA MET A 1 -11.96 4.98 9.07
C MET A 1 -11.12 3.76 9.37
N ILE A 2 -9.92 3.94 9.95
CA ILE A 2 -9.04 2.84 10.39
C ILE A 2 -9.12 2.76 11.91
N GLU A 3 -9.25 1.58 12.45
CA GLU A 3 -9.23 1.33 13.90
C GLU A 3 -8.29 0.16 14.19
N VAL A 4 -7.36 0.38 15.12
CA VAL A 4 -6.37 -0.59 15.58
C VAL A 4 -6.50 -0.70 17.10
N ARG A 5 -6.58 -1.93 17.62
CA ARG A 5 -6.70 -2.17 19.06
C ARG A 5 -5.70 -3.24 19.49
N ASN A 6 -4.87 -2.90 20.47
CA ASN A 6 -3.91 -3.76 21.15
C ASN A 6 -3.10 -4.63 20.19
N LEU A 7 -2.65 -4.02 19.08
CA LEU A 7 -1.93 -4.72 18.02
C LEU A 7 -0.57 -5.18 18.52
N LEU A 8 -0.34 -6.50 18.43
CA LEU A 8 0.94 -7.13 18.75
C LEU A 8 1.48 -7.86 17.53
N LYS A 9 2.76 -7.63 17.24
CA LYS A 9 3.51 -8.44 16.28
C LYS A 9 4.88 -8.81 16.82
N VAL A 10 5.14 -10.10 16.89
CA VAL A 10 6.37 -10.70 17.40
C VAL A 10 7.05 -11.47 16.27
N PHE A 11 8.35 -11.31 16.15
CA PHE A 11 9.18 -12.15 15.30
C PHE A 11 10.09 -13.00 16.17
N ASP A 12 10.10 -14.33 15.94
CA ASP A 12 11.10 -15.24 16.50
C ASP A 12 12.16 -15.51 15.43
N THR A 13 13.35 -15.00 15.65
CA THR A 13 14.48 -15.18 14.74
C THR A 13 15.61 -15.87 15.48
N ARG A 14 15.80 -17.16 15.25
CA ARG A 14 16.88 -17.98 15.82
C ARG A 14 16.98 -17.91 17.36
N GLY A 15 15.84 -17.94 18.03
CA GLY A 15 15.75 -17.89 19.50
C GLY A 15 15.80 -16.48 20.09
N GLN A 16 15.83 -15.44 19.25
CA GLN A 16 15.64 -14.06 19.69
C GLN A 16 14.23 -13.60 19.38
N VAL A 17 13.47 -13.32 20.42
CA VAL A 17 12.09 -12.80 20.32
C VAL A 17 12.14 -11.28 20.21
N VAL A 18 11.62 -10.74 19.10
CA VAL A 18 11.54 -9.29 18.87
C VAL A 18 10.09 -8.87 18.77
N ARG A 19 9.61 -8.06 19.68
CA ARG A 19 8.30 -7.41 19.61
C ARG A 19 8.39 -6.20 18.69
N ALA A 20 8.06 -6.39 17.42
CA ALA A 20 8.16 -5.34 16.40
C ALA A 20 7.02 -4.33 16.50
N VAL A 21 5.84 -4.74 16.94
CA VAL A 21 4.71 -3.90 17.35
C VAL A 21 4.25 -4.43 18.70
N ASP A 22 4.13 -3.57 19.70
CA ASP A 22 3.85 -3.97 21.07
C ASP A 22 2.69 -3.12 21.63
N ASP A 23 1.52 -3.74 21.75
CA ASP A 23 0.27 -3.19 22.31
C ASP A 23 -0.12 -1.81 21.71
N VAL A 24 -0.07 -1.69 20.39
CA VAL A 24 -0.39 -0.42 19.70
C VAL A 24 -1.87 -0.30 19.43
N SER A 25 -2.48 0.77 19.94
CA SER A 25 -3.87 1.14 19.65
C SER A 25 -3.93 2.54 19.04
N THR A 26 -4.67 2.70 17.95
CA THR A 26 -4.88 4.00 17.31
C THR A 26 -6.15 4.01 16.48
N ARG A 27 -6.63 5.20 16.18
CA ARG A 27 -7.80 5.42 15.30
C ARG A 27 -7.48 6.54 14.34
N VAL A 28 -7.80 6.33 13.04
CA VAL A 28 -7.65 7.35 12.00
C VAL A 28 -9.01 7.61 11.38
N ALA A 29 -9.48 8.83 11.48
CA ALA A 29 -10.76 9.26 10.90
C ALA A 29 -10.66 9.39 9.37
N ARG A 30 -11.79 9.47 8.68
CA ARG A 30 -11.80 9.75 7.24
C ARG A 30 -11.24 11.13 6.96
N GLY A 31 -10.32 11.21 5.97
CA GLY A 31 -9.65 12.45 5.60
C GLY A 31 -8.50 12.85 6.54
N GLU A 32 -8.26 12.11 7.61
CA GLU A 32 -7.17 12.34 8.53
C GLU A 32 -5.84 11.82 7.96
N VAL A 33 -4.75 12.52 8.27
CA VAL A 33 -3.38 12.10 7.96
C VAL A 33 -2.68 11.74 9.26
N LEU A 34 -2.36 10.47 9.43
CA LEU A 34 -1.54 9.98 10.55
C LEU A 34 -0.08 9.87 10.12
N VAL A 35 0.82 10.49 10.86
CA VAL A 35 2.27 10.38 10.64
C VAL A 35 2.89 9.50 11.73
N VAL A 36 3.56 8.41 11.31
CA VAL A 36 4.28 7.50 12.21
C VAL A 36 5.77 7.82 12.13
N ILE A 37 6.35 8.31 13.23
CA ILE A 37 7.76 8.69 13.34
C ILE A 37 8.49 7.82 14.34
N GLY A 38 9.81 7.70 14.19
CA GLY A 38 10.68 6.93 15.09
C GLY A 38 11.96 6.49 14.39
N PRO A 39 12.95 5.97 15.14
CA PRO A 39 14.22 5.50 14.59
C PRO A 39 14.06 4.31 13.65
N SER A 40 15.13 3.98 12.89
CA SER A 40 15.15 2.74 12.09
C SER A 40 15.02 1.53 13.01
N GLY A 41 14.26 0.52 12.58
CA GLY A 41 13.99 -0.68 13.38
C GLY A 41 12.88 -0.56 14.43
N SER A 42 12.24 0.60 14.62
CA SER A 42 11.16 0.78 15.61
C SER A 42 9.79 0.21 15.22
N GLY A 43 9.69 -0.66 14.23
CA GLY A 43 8.44 -1.34 13.87
C GLY A 43 7.49 -0.60 12.94
N LYS A 44 7.78 0.65 12.51
CA LYS A 44 6.88 1.46 11.65
C LYS A 44 6.40 0.74 10.39
N SER A 45 7.34 0.12 9.66
CA SER A 45 7.00 -0.61 8.43
C SER A 45 6.23 -1.89 8.72
N THR A 46 6.50 -2.56 9.85
CA THR A 46 5.75 -3.73 10.31
C THR A 46 4.31 -3.32 10.64
N PHE A 47 4.13 -2.24 11.41
CA PHE A 47 2.82 -1.69 11.70
C PHE A 47 2.02 -1.40 10.43
N LEU A 48 2.59 -0.67 9.46
CA LEU A 48 1.92 -0.39 8.18
C LEU A 48 1.59 -1.67 7.39
N ARG A 49 2.45 -2.70 7.44
CA ARG A 49 2.18 -4.00 6.79
C ARG A 49 1.07 -4.78 7.48
N CYS A 50 0.93 -4.68 8.79
CA CYS A 50 -0.21 -5.24 9.49
C CYS A 50 -1.52 -4.55 9.08
N LEU A 51 -1.52 -3.21 8.90
CA LEU A 51 -2.71 -2.47 8.48
C LEU A 51 -3.24 -2.89 7.11
N ASN A 52 -2.38 -3.31 6.19
CA ASN A 52 -2.81 -3.75 4.85
C ASN A 52 -2.85 -5.27 4.68
N GLY A 53 -2.66 -6.02 5.78
CA GLY A 53 -2.67 -7.47 5.81
C GLY A 53 -1.50 -8.13 5.07
N LEU A 54 -0.40 -7.40 4.77
CA LEU A 54 0.83 -7.99 4.21
C LEU A 54 1.65 -8.72 5.28
N GLU A 55 1.47 -8.35 6.53
CA GLU A 55 2.03 -9.02 7.70
C GLU A 55 0.89 -9.46 8.60
N GLU A 56 0.86 -10.72 8.99
CA GLU A 56 -0.06 -11.23 9.99
C GLU A 56 0.35 -10.75 11.38
N PHE A 57 -0.58 -10.29 12.18
CA PHE A 57 -0.34 -9.93 13.57
C PHE A 57 -0.70 -11.07 14.50
N ASP A 58 -0.09 -11.09 15.69
CA ASP A 58 -0.24 -12.21 16.64
C ASP A 58 -1.40 -11.97 17.61
N GLU A 59 -1.66 -10.71 17.99
CA GLU A 59 -2.78 -10.31 18.85
C GLU A 59 -3.37 -8.97 18.44
N GLY A 60 -4.57 -8.70 18.94
CA GLY A 60 -5.28 -7.44 18.68
C GLY A 60 -6.22 -7.50 17.50
N SER A 61 -6.62 -6.33 17.00
CA SER A 61 -7.49 -6.22 15.83
C SER A 61 -7.14 -5.01 14.96
N VAL A 62 -7.36 -5.15 13.65
CA VAL A 62 -7.23 -4.10 12.66
C VAL A 62 -8.48 -4.09 11.82
N SER A 63 -9.20 -2.97 11.79
CA SER A 63 -10.37 -2.82 10.92
C SER A 63 -10.27 -1.56 10.06
N ILE A 64 -10.70 -1.67 8.79
CA ILE A 64 -10.86 -0.54 7.87
C ILE A 64 -12.29 -0.52 7.36
N ASP A 65 -12.97 0.61 7.61
CA ASP A 65 -14.38 0.83 7.26
C ASP A 65 -15.29 -0.34 7.73
N GLY A 66 -15.00 -0.89 8.92
CA GLY A 66 -15.76 -1.98 9.54
C GLY A 66 -15.40 -3.38 9.06
N VAL A 67 -14.44 -3.53 8.15
CA VAL A 67 -13.90 -4.85 7.76
C VAL A 67 -12.74 -5.19 8.66
N ASP A 68 -12.90 -6.23 9.48
CA ASP A 68 -11.88 -6.69 10.44
C ASP A 68 -10.96 -7.74 9.80
N LEU A 69 -9.65 -7.52 9.89
CA LEU A 69 -8.63 -8.47 9.42
C LEU A 69 -8.48 -9.69 10.34
N ALA A 70 -8.89 -9.59 11.59
CA ALA A 70 -8.85 -10.71 12.52
C ALA A 70 -10.00 -11.72 12.29
N ASP A 71 -11.07 -11.36 11.55
CA ASP A 71 -12.15 -12.29 11.22
C ASP A 71 -11.69 -13.29 10.15
N PRO A 72 -11.67 -14.61 10.45
CA PRO A 72 -11.26 -15.64 9.48
C PRO A 72 -12.10 -15.67 8.20
N ARG A 73 -13.30 -15.08 8.21
CA ARG A 73 -14.19 -14.98 7.04
C ARG A 73 -13.85 -13.81 6.13
N THR A 74 -12.93 -12.93 6.55
CA THR A 74 -12.54 -11.76 5.74
C THR A 74 -11.79 -12.20 4.49
N ASP A 75 -12.31 -11.84 3.31
CA ASP A 75 -11.57 -11.98 2.05
C ASP A 75 -10.42 -10.96 2.01
N ILE A 76 -9.23 -11.42 2.36
CA ILE A 76 -8.01 -10.59 2.40
C ILE A 76 -7.69 -9.96 1.03
N ASN A 77 -8.06 -10.60 -0.09
CA ASN A 77 -7.84 -10.05 -1.41
C ASN A 77 -8.84 -8.92 -1.72
N ALA A 78 -10.09 -9.06 -1.26
CA ALA A 78 -11.07 -7.98 -1.33
C ALA A 78 -10.63 -6.78 -0.48
N TYR A 79 -10.14 -7.03 0.74
CA TYR A 79 -9.59 -6.01 1.62
C TYR A 79 -8.42 -5.25 0.96
N ARG A 80 -7.40 -5.96 0.47
CA ARG A 80 -6.22 -5.35 -0.18
C ARG A 80 -6.54 -4.57 -1.44
N ARG A 81 -7.66 -4.83 -2.10
CA ARG A 81 -8.13 -4.02 -3.24
C ARG A 81 -8.52 -2.61 -2.85
N GLU A 82 -8.95 -2.42 -1.60
CA GLU A 82 -9.44 -1.14 -1.08
C GLU A 82 -8.36 -0.35 -0.33
N VAL A 83 -7.19 -0.97 -0.06
CA VAL A 83 -6.08 -0.37 0.66
C VAL A 83 -4.88 -0.18 -0.27
N GLY A 84 -4.55 1.06 -0.59
CA GLY A 84 -3.37 1.38 -1.39
C GLY A 84 -2.11 1.42 -0.53
N MET A 85 -0.99 0.87 -1.04
CA MET A 85 0.32 0.96 -0.38
C MET A 85 1.40 1.43 -1.34
N VAL A 86 2.25 2.34 -0.87
CA VAL A 86 3.48 2.75 -1.55
C VAL A 86 4.67 2.27 -0.73
N PHE A 87 5.48 1.41 -1.33
CA PHE A 87 6.66 0.84 -0.67
C PHE A 87 7.85 1.80 -0.70
N GLN A 88 8.77 1.65 0.26
CA GLN A 88 10.00 2.46 0.35
C GLN A 88 10.87 2.37 -0.91
N HIS A 89 10.96 1.19 -1.53
CA HIS A 89 11.71 0.95 -2.77
C HIS A 89 10.85 1.05 -4.04
N PHE A 90 9.62 1.64 -3.92
CA PHE A 90 8.65 1.85 -5.00
C PHE A 90 8.16 0.57 -5.69
N ASN A 91 8.97 -0.47 -5.80
CA ASN A 91 8.66 -1.79 -6.38
C ASN A 91 7.97 -1.70 -7.75
N LEU A 92 8.50 -0.84 -8.61
CA LEU A 92 8.05 -0.76 -10.01
C LEU A 92 8.57 -1.97 -10.78
N PHE A 93 7.76 -2.49 -11.69
CA PHE A 93 8.17 -3.57 -12.60
C PHE A 93 9.17 -3.02 -13.62
N PRO A 94 10.45 -3.43 -13.58
CA PRO A 94 11.49 -2.78 -14.39
C PRO A 94 11.38 -3.09 -15.88
N HIS A 95 10.71 -4.17 -16.26
CA HIS A 95 10.46 -4.62 -17.63
C HIS A 95 9.17 -4.04 -18.25
N MET A 96 8.46 -3.19 -17.51
CA MET A 96 7.25 -2.52 -17.95
C MET A 96 7.47 -1.01 -17.99
N THR A 97 6.85 -0.34 -18.95
CA THR A 97 6.79 1.13 -18.98
C THR A 97 6.03 1.67 -17.78
N VAL A 98 6.14 2.97 -17.55
CA VAL A 98 5.37 3.68 -16.51
C VAL A 98 3.87 3.44 -16.70
N LEU A 99 3.36 3.61 -17.92
CA LEU A 99 1.94 3.41 -18.22
C LEU A 99 1.50 1.96 -17.92
N GLU A 100 2.30 0.98 -18.34
CA GLU A 100 2.02 -0.43 -18.08
C GLU A 100 2.02 -0.77 -16.59
N ASN A 101 2.95 -0.21 -15.80
CA ASN A 101 2.96 -0.32 -14.34
C ASN A 101 1.65 0.14 -13.71
N LEU A 102 1.06 1.25 -14.19
CA LEU A 102 -0.21 1.76 -13.69
C LEU A 102 -1.41 0.92 -14.19
N CYS A 103 -1.31 0.36 -15.38
CA CYS A 103 -2.41 -0.38 -16.01
C CYS A 103 -2.54 -1.82 -15.51
N LEU A 104 -1.46 -2.43 -15.00
CA LEU A 104 -1.43 -3.86 -14.66
C LEU A 104 -2.51 -4.24 -13.65
N ALA A 105 -2.50 -3.62 -12.48
CA ALA A 105 -3.46 -3.94 -11.41
C ALA A 105 -4.90 -3.61 -11.82
N GLN A 106 -5.11 -2.52 -12.54
CA GLN A 106 -6.43 -2.17 -13.10
C GLN A 106 -6.97 -3.28 -14.03
N ARG A 107 -6.10 -3.88 -14.86
CA ARG A 107 -6.45 -4.98 -15.75
C ARG A 107 -6.75 -6.26 -14.98
N VAL A 108 -5.84 -6.67 -14.09
CA VAL A 108 -5.90 -7.99 -13.44
C VAL A 108 -6.95 -8.02 -12.34
N VAL A 109 -7.01 -6.99 -11.52
CA VAL A 109 -7.82 -6.95 -10.29
C VAL A 109 -9.18 -6.28 -10.54
N ARG A 110 -9.19 -5.08 -11.14
CA ARG A 110 -10.43 -4.32 -11.40
C ARG A 110 -11.11 -4.72 -12.72
N LYS A 111 -10.46 -5.52 -13.57
CA LYS A 111 -10.96 -5.99 -14.87
C LYS A 111 -11.35 -4.85 -15.84
N ARG A 112 -10.72 -3.67 -15.68
CA ARG A 112 -11.01 -2.50 -16.54
C ARG A 112 -10.57 -2.72 -17.98
N GLY A 113 -11.37 -2.21 -18.92
CA GLY A 113 -11.06 -2.18 -20.33
C GLY A 113 -9.80 -1.36 -20.67
N LYS A 114 -9.21 -1.58 -21.85
CA LYS A 114 -7.95 -0.92 -22.24
C LYS A 114 -8.07 0.60 -22.23
N ALA A 115 -9.07 1.16 -22.89
CA ALA A 115 -9.27 2.60 -22.99
C ALA A 115 -9.46 3.26 -21.61
N GLU A 116 -10.26 2.65 -20.74
CA GLU A 116 -10.54 3.15 -19.39
C GLU A 116 -9.29 3.18 -18.52
N ARG A 117 -8.53 2.06 -18.45
CA ARG A 117 -7.33 1.99 -17.60
C ARG A 117 -6.22 2.92 -18.07
N GLU A 118 -6.04 3.08 -19.41
CA GLU A 118 -5.04 3.99 -19.96
C GLU A 118 -5.42 5.46 -19.72
N ALA A 119 -6.68 5.83 -19.92
CA ALA A 119 -7.18 7.18 -19.65
C ALA A 119 -6.96 7.55 -18.18
N LYS A 120 -7.33 6.65 -17.25
CA LYS A 120 -7.13 6.86 -15.82
C LYS A 120 -5.65 6.96 -15.45
N ALA A 121 -4.82 6.07 -15.98
CA ALA A 121 -3.37 6.08 -15.71
C ALA A 121 -2.74 7.40 -16.20
N ARG A 122 -3.06 7.86 -17.42
CA ARG A 122 -2.55 9.13 -17.96
C ARG A 122 -3.04 10.34 -17.14
N ALA A 123 -4.29 10.35 -16.71
CA ALA A 123 -4.83 11.41 -15.85
C ALA A 123 -4.08 11.50 -14.50
N LEU A 124 -3.79 10.35 -13.87
CA LEU A 124 -3.03 10.31 -12.62
C LEU A 124 -1.57 10.70 -12.80
N LEU A 125 -0.92 10.27 -13.90
CA LEU A 125 0.44 10.71 -14.23
C LEU A 125 0.52 12.22 -14.45
N ALA A 126 -0.46 12.82 -15.11
CA ALA A 126 -0.57 14.27 -15.25
C ALA A 126 -0.75 14.95 -13.89
N LYS A 127 -1.63 14.41 -13.02
CA LYS A 127 -1.88 14.93 -11.67
C LYS A 127 -0.63 14.95 -10.80
N VAL A 128 0.26 13.95 -10.94
CA VAL A 128 1.54 13.92 -10.21
C VAL A 128 2.70 14.60 -10.98
N GLY A 129 2.42 15.25 -12.11
CA GLY A 129 3.37 16.09 -12.87
C GLY A 129 4.43 15.31 -13.65
N ILE A 130 4.13 14.08 -14.11
CA ILE A 130 5.05 13.25 -14.90
C ILE A 130 4.38 12.59 -16.12
N GLY A 131 3.32 13.19 -16.66
CA GLY A 131 2.57 12.66 -17.80
C GLY A 131 3.42 12.35 -19.04
N GLN A 132 4.45 13.16 -19.29
CA GLN A 132 5.39 13.00 -20.40
C GLN A 132 6.30 11.75 -20.26
N LYS A 133 6.30 11.09 -19.10
CA LYS A 133 7.11 9.89 -18.82
C LYS A 133 6.33 8.58 -18.95
N ALA A 134 5.11 8.61 -19.49
CA ALA A 134 4.23 7.45 -19.58
C ALA A 134 4.87 6.25 -20.30
N ASP A 135 5.62 6.49 -21.34
CA ASP A 135 6.22 5.46 -22.21
C ASP A 135 7.68 5.12 -21.82
N GLU A 136 8.23 5.76 -20.78
CA GLU A 136 9.56 5.49 -20.26
C GLU A 136 9.58 4.27 -19.34
N TYR A 137 10.75 3.65 -19.18
CA TYR A 137 10.98 2.57 -18.21
C TYR A 137 11.45 3.12 -16.87
N PRO A 138 11.19 2.42 -15.74
CA PRO A 138 11.61 2.85 -14.40
C PRO A 138 13.11 3.18 -14.28
N SER A 139 13.98 2.48 -15.01
CA SER A 139 15.42 2.72 -15.02
C SER A 139 15.83 4.09 -15.55
N ARG A 140 14.96 4.76 -16.32
CA ARG A 140 15.19 6.10 -16.86
C ARG A 140 14.61 7.24 -16.01
N LEU A 141 14.11 6.90 -14.82
CA LEU A 141 13.48 7.84 -13.91
C LEU A 141 14.37 8.12 -12.70
N SER A 142 14.39 9.37 -12.25
CA SER A 142 14.96 9.69 -10.94
C SER A 142 14.14 9.07 -9.80
N GLY A 143 14.73 8.93 -8.60
CA GLY A 143 14.05 8.36 -7.43
C GLY A 143 12.73 9.09 -7.11
N GLY A 144 12.73 10.43 -7.17
CA GLY A 144 11.50 11.22 -6.97
C GLY A 144 10.45 10.99 -8.06
N GLN A 145 10.86 10.75 -9.31
CA GLN A 145 9.93 10.38 -10.39
C GLN A 145 9.37 8.96 -10.18
N GLN A 146 10.20 8.00 -9.79
CA GLN A 146 9.75 6.64 -9.45
C GLN A 146 8.75 6.65 -8.29
N GLN A 147 8.98 7.48 -7.27
CA GLN A 147 8.04 7.67 -6.17
C GLN A 147 6.67 8.18 -6.66
N ARG A 148 6.66 9.20 -7.53
CA ARG A 148 5.41 9.72 -8.12
C ARG A 148 4.68 8.66 -8.95
N VAL A 149 5.40 7.82 -9.70
CA VAL A 149 4.82 6.67 -10.42
C VAL A 149 4.19 5.69 -9.45
N ALA A 150 4.87 5.35 -8.34
CA ALA A 150 4.36 4.42 -7.34
C ALA A 150 3.08 4.95 -6.65
N ILE A 151 3.04 6.26 -6.35
CA ILE A 151 1.84 6.93 -5.83
C ILE A 151 0.70 6.85 -6.84
N ALA A 152 0.94 7.23 -8.11
CA ALA A 152 -0.06 7.17 -9.16
C ALA A 152 -0.58 5.74 -9.37
N ARG A 153 0.31 4.71 -9.31
CA ARG A 153 -0.05 3.30 -9.41
C ARG A 153 -1.00 2.87 -8.28
N ALA A 154 -0.71 3.27 -7.05
CA ALA A 154 -1.60 2.97 -5.91
C ALA A 154 -2.98 3.64 -6.10
N LEU A 155 -3.01 4.90 -6.50
CA LEU A 155 -4.25 5.65 -6.75
C LEU A 155 -5.08 5.11 -7.92
N CYS A 156 -4.47 4.41 -8.89
CA CYS A 156 -5.19 3.77 -10.00
C CYS A 156 -6.21 2.73 -9.53
N MET A 157 -6.05 2.19 -8.34
CA MET A 157 -6.94 1.18 -7.78
C MET A 157 -8.17 1.78 -7.09
N ASP A 158 -8.29 3.12 -6.98
CA ASP A 158 -9.34 3.82 -6.21
C ASP A 158 -9.44 3.29 -4.78
N PRO A 159 -8.35 3.33 -4.00
CA PRO A 159 -8.40 2.92 -2.60
C PRO A 159 -9.35 3.84 -1.81
N ARG A 160 -9.97 3.30 -0.78
CA ARG A 160 -10.91 4.02 0.09
C ARG A 160 -10.25 4.90 1.12
#